data_12cccab3715472304683222e52b7feaf
#
_entry.id   12cccab3715472304683222e52b7feaf
#
_cell.length_a   1.000
_cell.length_b   1.000
_cell.length_c   1.000
_cell.angle_alpha   90.00
_cell.angle_beta   90.00
_cell.angle_gamma   90.00
#
_symmetry.space_group_name_H-M   'P 1'
#
loop_
_entity.id
_entity.type
_entity.pdbx_description
1 polymer ?
#
loop_
_entity_poly.entity_id
_entity_poly.type
_entity_poly.pdbx_seq_one_letter_code
_entity_poly.pdbx_strand_id
1 'polypeptide(L)'
;MAEAMQRKSLDYPDETRTFHQGKSQVVSIGDFTVTRNTLEPRWRWSERVKPIAGTDSCVVPHTGYVVSGRLKVAMDDGSEEEFAPGDAYVIPPGHDGWIVGDETCVVVDVSSEVAKRFAKEA
;
A
#
# COMPACT_ATOMS: atom_id res chain seq x y z
N MET A 1 5.67 19.31 26.73
CA MET A 1 4.21 19.33 26.57
C MET A 1 3.74 18.01 26.02
N ALA A 2 2.75 17.44 26.63
CA ALA A 2 2.21 16.16 26.18
C ALA A 2 1.40 16.35 24.91
N GLU A 3 1.55 15.43 23.99
CA GLU A 3 0.74 15.42 22.79
C GLU A 3 -0.66 14.92 23.11
N ALA A 4 -1.64 15.42 22.39
CA ALA A 4 -3.02 14.99 22.55
C ALA A 4 -3.21 13.60 21.91
N MET A 5 -4.04 12.79 22.56
CA MET A 5 -4.48 11.52 21.97
C MET A 5 -5.32 11.82 20.73
N GLN A 6 -5.11 11.07 19.66
CA GLN A 6 -5.81 11.24 18.39
C GLN A 6 -6.46 9.95 17.96
N ARG A 7 -7.55 10.07 17.22
CA ARG A 7 -8.24 8.94 16.60
C ARG A 7 -8.83 9.39 15.27
N LYS A 8 -8.61 8.59 14.23
CA LYS A 8 -9.28 8.74 12.94
C LYS A 8 -9.73 7.36 12.45
N SER A 9 -10.77 7.33 11.65
CA SER A 9 -11.26 6.08 11.07
C SER A 9 -10.96 6.04 9.58
N LEU A 10 -10.50 4.89 9.10
CA LEU A 10 -10.33 4.66 7.67
C LEU A 10 -11.68 4.57 6.95
N ASP A 11 -12.77 4.38 7.68
CA ASP A 11 -14.13 4.40 7.11
C ASP A 11 -14.60 5.83 6.81
N TYR A 12 -13.93 6.82 7.40
CA TYR A 12 -14.15 8.24 7.12
C TYR A 12 -12.81 8.89 6.77
N PRO A 13 -12.23 8.51 5.62
CA PRO A 13 -10.85 8.88 5.30
C PRO A 13 -10.71 10.37 4.97
N ASP A 14 -9.50 10.88 5.13
CA ASP A 14 -9.15 12.24 4.68
C ASP A 14 -9.13 12.30 3.16
N GLU A 15 -8.78 11.19 2.51
CA GLU A 15 -8.70 11.09 1.06
C GLU A 15 -9.07 9.68 0.63
N THR A 16 -9.79 9.57 -0.49
CA THR A 16 -10.07 8.30 -1.15
C THR A 16 -9.62 8.40 -2.59
N ARG A 17 -8.81 7.43 -3.03
CA ARG A 17 -8.39 7.29 -4.41
C ARG A 17 -8.98 6.01 -4.96
N THR A 18 -9.69 6.11 -6.08
CA THR A 18 -10.26 4.94 -6.75
C THR A 18 -9.54 4.70 -8.08
N PHE A 19 -9.34 3.44 -8.40
CA PHE A 19 -8.75 3.01 -9.66
C PHE A 19 -9.40 1.70 -10.06
N HIS A 20 -9.15 1.25 -11.28
CA HIS A 20 -9.76 0.02 -11.74
C HIS A 20 -9.36 -1.15 -10.84
N GLN A 21 -10.33 -1.86 -10.29
CA GLN A 21 -10.17 -3.02 -9.40
C GLN A 21 -9.56 -2.68 -8.04
N GLY A 22 -9.67 -1.41 -7.58
CA GLY A 22 -9.17 -1.09 -6.27
C GLY A 22 -9.48 0.31 -5.79
N LYS A 23 -9.19 0.52 -4.52
CA LYS A 23 -9.29 1.84 -3.89
C LYS A 23 -8.31 1.93 -2.73
N SER A 24 -7.89 3.17 -2.44
CA SER A 24 -7.04 3.50 -1.30
C SER A 24 -7.75 4.53 -0.46
N GLN A 25 -7.90 4.26 0.83
CA GLN A 25 -8.48 5.18 1.81
C GLN A 25 -7.36 5.61 2.76
N VAL A 26 -7.16 6.91 2.87
CA VAL A 26 -5.98 7.48 3.53
C VAL A 26 -6.39 8.38 4.70
N VAL A 27 -5.75 8.20 5.84
CA VAL A 27 -5.84 9.14 6.95
C VAL A 27 -4.44 9.60 7.35
N SER A 28 -4.34 10.89 7.71
CA SER A 28 -3.12 11.45 8.30
C SER A 28 -3.39 11.65 9.78
N ILE A 29 -2.57 11.02 10.63
CA ILE A 29 -2.77 11.07 12.08
C ILE A 29 -1.41 11.15 12.76
N GLY A 30 -1.22 12.16 13.64
CA GLY A 30 0.09 12.44 14.21
C GLY A 30 1.10 12.65 13.08
N ASP A 31 2.25 12.01 13.17
CA ASP A 31 3.31 12.07 12.15
C ASP A 31 3.21 10.91 11.15
N PHE A 32 2.07 10.23 11.09
CA PHE A 32 1.89 9.04 10.27
C PHE A 32 0.81 9.23 9.22
N THR A 33 0.95 8.49 8.14
CA THR A 33 -0.11 8.28 7.17
C THR A 33 -0.46 6.80 7.20
N VAL A 34 -1.74 6.49 7.33
CA VAL A 34 -2.25 5.11 7.32
C VAL A 34 -3.14 4.97 6.10
N THR A 35 -2.87 3.96 5.29
CA THR A 35 -3.60 3.73 4.04
C THR A 35 -4.16 2.32 4.04
N ARG A 36 -5.47 2.20 3.85
CA ARG A 36 -6.11 0.91 3.62
C ARG A 36 -6.32 0.75 2.12
N ASN A 37 -5.66 -0.22 1.54
CA ASN A 37 -5.81 -0.57 0.13
C ASN A 37 -6.73 -1.77 0.01
N THR A 38 -7.81 -1.61 -0.74
CA THR A 38 -8.73 -2.70 -1.06
C THR A 38 -8.54 -3.03 -2.53
N LEU A 39 -8.06 -4.24 -2.81
CA LEU A 39 -7.63 -4.65 -4.13
C LEU A 39 -8.45 -5.88 -4.53
N GLU A 40 -9.18 -5.77 -5.63
CA GLU A 40 -10.04 -6.85 -6.12
C GLU A 40 -9.22 -7.97 -6.74
N PRO A 41 -9.77 -9.18 -6.87
CA PRO A 41 -9.11 -10.26 -7.59
C PRO A 41 -8.67 -9.80 -8.98
N ARG A 42 -7.46 -10.23 -9.41
CA ARG A 42 -6.84 -9.88 -10.69
C ARG A 42 -6.26 -8.48 -10.78
N TRP A 43 -6.35 -7.69 -9.71
CA TRP A 43 -5.62 -6.43 -9.70
C TRP A 43 -4.13 -6.72 -9.85
N ARG A 44 -3.47 -5.90 -10.68
CA ARG A 44 -2.03 -5.96 -10.89
C ARG A 44 -1.50 -4.56 -11.07
N TRP A 45 -0.47 -4.20 -10.31
CA TRP A 45 0.08 -2.85 -10.35
C TRP A 45 0.50 -2.44 -11.77
N SER A 46 1.20 -3.30 -12.48
CA SER A 46 1.70 -3.00 -13.82
C SER A 46 0.60 -2.81 -14.86
N GLU A 47 -0.62 -3.29 -14.59
CA GLU A 47 -1.75 -3.12 -15.49
C GLU A 47 -2.65 -1.96 -15.08
N ARG A 48 -2.79 -1.69 -13.78
CA ARG A 48 -3.80 -0.76 -13.26
C ARG A 48 -3.22 0.56 -12.75
N VAL A 49 -1.99 0.56 -12.27
CA VAL A 49 -1.36 1.73 -11.64
C VAL A 49 -0.22 2.26 -12.51
N LYS A 50 0.55 1.39 -13.11
CA LYS A 50 1.69 1.77 -13.96
C LYS A 50 1.34 2.84 -15.02
N PRO A 51 0.21 2.73 -15.74
CA PRO A 51 -0.15 3.76 -16.73
C PRO A 51 -0.34 5.14 -16.12
N ILE A 52 -0.72 5.21 -14.83
CA ILE A 52 -0.92 6.46 -14.10
C ILE A 52 0.40 6.93 -13.50
N ALA A 53 1.18 6.00 -12.93
CA ALA A 53 2.43 6.31 -12.25
C ALA A 53 3.54 6.75 -13.22
N GLY A 54 3.56 6.18 -14.42
CA GLY A 54 4.55 6.55 -15.44
C GLY A 54 5.93 5.97 -15.19
N THR A 55 6.07 4.97 -14.32
CA THR A 55 7.34 4.29 -14.03
C THR A 55 7.24 2.82 -14.43
N ASP A 56 8.39 2.18 -14.68
CA ASP A 56 8.41 0.77 -15.09
C ASP A 56 8.01 -0.17 -13.97
N SER A 57 8.31 0.20 -12.73
CA SER A 57 7.93 -0.54 -11.54
C SER A 57 7.48 0.43 -10.46
N CYS A 58 6.84 -0.08 -9.42
CA CYS A 58 6.42 0.75 -8.30
C CYS A 58 7.65 1.19 -7.51
N VAL A 59 7.84 2.50 -7.38
CA VAL A 59 9.00 3.07 -6.68
C VAL A 59 8.66 3.52 -5.26
N VAL A 60 7.43 3.28 -4.82
CA VAL A 60 6.98 3.64 -3.47
C VAL A 60 7.31 2.49 -2.52
N PRO A 61 8.07 2.74 -1.44
CA PRO A 61 8.27 1.71 -0.42
C PRO A 61 6.99 1.52 0.40
N HIS A 62 6.73 0.28 0.80
CA HIS A 62 5.56 -0.05 1.61
C HIS A 62 5.98 -0.77 2.89
N THR A 63 5.35 -0.39 4.00
CA THR A 63 5.44 -1.08 5.27
C THR A 63 4.02 -1.26 5.78
N GLY A 64 3.63 -2.47 6.09
CA GLY A 64 2.26 -2.69 6.52
C GLY A 64 1.97 -4.14 6.80
N TYR A 65 0.68 -4.50 6.68
CA TYR A 65 0.29 -5.86 6.94
C TYR A 65 -0.99 -6.23 6.17
N VAL A 66 -1.21 -7.53 5.98
CA VAL A 66 -2.34 -8.07 5.24
C VAL A 66 -3.49 -8.37 6.19
N VAL A 67 -4.66 -7.79 5.90
CA VAL A 67 -5.90 -8.04 6.64
C VAL A 67 -6.64 -9.25 6.06
N SER A 68 -6.76 -9.28 4.72
CA SER A 68 -7.47 -10.37 4.02
C SER A 68 -6.90 -10.53 2.62
N GLY A 69 -7.16 -11.68 2.03
CA GLY A 69 -6.68 -12.00 0.68
C GLY A 69 -5.18 -12.31 0.65
N ARG A 70 -4.63 -12.40 -0.56
CA ARG A 70 -3.21 -12.71 -0.78
C ARG A 70 -2.61 -11.78 -1.81
N LEU A 71 -1.47 -11.22 -1.47
CA LEU A 71 -0.72 -10.31 -2.34
C LEU A 71 0.61 -10.95 -2.69
N LYS A 72 0.93 -11.03 -3.97
CA LYS A 72 2.24 -11.47 -4.43
C LYS A 72 3.01 -10.28 -5.00
N VAL A 73 4.27 -10.18 -4.65
CA VAL A 73 5.15 -9.08 -5.05
C VAL A 73 6.39 -9.67 -5.72
N ALA A 74 6.77 -9.08 -6.85
CA ALA A 74 7.99 -9.42 -7.57
C ALA A 74 8.89 -8.19 -7.62
N MET A 75 10.11 -8.32 -7.13
CA MET A 75 11.10 -7.26 -7.20
C MET A 75 11.76 -7.24 -8.59
N ASP A 76 12.34 -6.11 -8.96
CA ASP A 76 13.04 -5.97 -10.23
C ASP A 76 14.22 -6.95 -10.38
N ASP A 77 14.79 -7.41 -9.27
CA ASP A 77 15.89 -8.39 -9.29
C ASP A 77 15.41 -9.83 -9.48
N GLY A 78 14.10 -10.04 -9.61
CA GLY A 78 13.50 -11.36 -9.82
C GLY A 78 13.07 -12.08 -8.57
N SER A 79 13.36 -11.56 -7.38
CA SER A 79 12.88 -12.18 -6.15
C SER A 79 11.38 -11.96 -5.99
N GLU A 80 10.68 -12.95 -5.43
CA GLU A 80 9.23 -12.91 -5.23
C GLU A 80 8.87 -13.34 -3.82
N GLU A 81 7.78 -12.77 -3.30
CA GLU A 81 7.24 -13.13 -2.00
C GLU A 81 5.72 -13.05 -2.07
N GLU A 82 5.05 -13.96 -1.36
CA GLU A 82 3.60 -13.94 -1.25
C GLU A 82 3.22 -13.67 0.21
N PHE A 83 2.31 -12.72 0.41
CA PHE A 83 1.85 -12.31 1.73
C PHE A 83 0.40 -12.73 1.93
N ALA A 84 0.11 -13.32 3.10
CA ALA A 84 -1.21 -13.83 3.49
C ALA A 84 -1.71 -13.10 4.72
N PRO A 85 -3.00 -13.26 5.08
CA PRO A 85 -3.56 -12.57 6.26
C PRO A 85 -2.72 -12.79 7.50
N GLY A 86 -2.41 -11.70 8.21
CA GLY A 86 -1.57 -11.73 9.39
C GLY A 86 -0.09 -11.48 9.12
N ASP A 87 0.34 -11.50 7.86
CA ASP A 87 1.75 -11.21 7.53
C ASP A 87 2.00 -9.71 7.55
N ALA A 88 3.06 -9.30 8.23
CA ALA A 88 3.60 -7.97 8.11
C ALA A 88 4.64 -7.96 7.00
N TYR A 89 4.78 -6.84 6.29
CA TYR A 89 5.70 -6.75 5.17
C TYR A 89 6.47 -5.45 5.14
N VAL A 90 7.64 -5.51 4.53
CA VAL A 90 8.39 -4.36 4.06
C VAL A 90 8.70 -4.63 2.59
N ILE A 91 8.26 -3.74 1.72
CA ILE A 91 8.44 -3.88 0.28
C ILE A 91 9.24 -2.67 -0.21
N PRO A 92 10.52 -2.87 -0.59
CA PRO A 92 11.34 -1.76 -1.08
C PRO A 92 10.86 -1.23 -2.44
N PRO A 93 11.33 -0.07 -2.87
CA PRO A 93 11.06 0.41 -4.24
C PRO A 93 11.58 -0.58 -5.29
N GLY A 94 10.94 -0.58 -6.45
CA GLY A 94 11.34 -1.44 -7.56
C GLY A 94 10.62 -2.78 -7.58
N HIS A 95 9.29 -2.73 -7.55
CA HIS A 95 8.47 -3.94 -7.52
C HIS A 95 7.22 -3.83 -8.39
N ASP A 96 6.66 -4.98 -8.74
CA ASP A 96 5.30 -5.15 -9.22
C ASP A 96 4.54 -5.97 -8.16
N GLY A 97 3.23 -5.88 -8.15
CA GLY A 97 2.40 -6.65 -7.23
C GLY A 97 1.08 -7.03 -7.85
N TRP A 98 0.53 -8.16 -7.43
CA TRP A 98 -0.78 -8.62 -7.92
C TRP A 98 -1.47 -9.47 -6.87
N ILE A 99 -2.80 -9.58 -7.04
CA ILE A 99 -3.63 -10.35 -6.12
C ILE A 99 -3.71 -11.79 -6.60
N VAL A 100 -3.48 -12.71 -5.68
CA VAL A 100 -3.53 -14.14 -5.93
C VAL A 100 -4.87 -14.69 -5.45
N GLY A 101 -5.52 -15.51 -6.27
CA GLY A 101 -6.79 -16.14 -5.91
C GLY A 101 -8.00 -15.26 -6.19
N ASP A 102 -9.14 -15.67 -5.64
CA ASP A 102 -10.45 -15.06 -5.96
C ASP A 102 -11.00 -14.18 -4.84
N GLU A 103 -10.24 -13.96 -3.78
CA GLU A 103 -10.67 -13.16 -2.65
C GLU A 103 -10.12 -11.73 -2.76
N THR A 104 -10.97 -10.77 -2.41
CA THR A 104 -10.53 -9.37 -2.30
C THR A 104 -9.42 -9.26 -1.24
N CYS A 105 -8.36 -8.58 -1.58
CA CYS A 105 -7.22 -8.37 -0.69
C CYS A 105 -7.32 -7.00 -0.04
N VAL A 106 -7.19 -6.97 1.29
CA VAL A 106 -7.12 -5.73 2.05
C VAL A 106 -5.78 -5.68 2.76
N VAL A 107 -5.02 -4.64 2.50
CA VAL A 107 -3.73 -4.41 3.15
C VAL A 107 -3.75 -3.03 3.79
N VAL A 108 -3.01 -2.88 4.88
CA VAL A 108 -2.87 -1.58 5.56
C VAL A 108 -1.40 -1.20 5.55
N ASP A 109 -1.11 -0.08 4.89
CA ASP A 109 0.23 0.50 4.85
C ASP A 109 0.33 1.62 5.88
N VAL A 110 1.48 1.71 6.53
CA VAL A 110 1.77 2.79 7.48
C VAL A 110 3.09 3.43 7.06
N SER A 111 3.09 4.75 6.93
CA SER A 111 4.32 5.48 6.64
C SER A 111 4.44 6.69 7.55
N SER A 112 5.67 7.04 7.92
CA SER A 112 5.91 8.26 8.68
C SER A 112 6.12 9.42 7.70
N GLU A 113 5.74 10.64 8.13
CA GLU A 113 5.96 11.83 7.31
C GLU A 113 7.46 12.06 7.06
N VAL A 114 8.30 11.70 8.02
CA VAL A 114 9.76 11.81 7.86
C VAL A 114 10.24 10.88 6.75
N ALA A 115 9.79 9.63 6.75
CA ALA A 115 10.17 8.66 5.71
C ALA A 115 9.67 9.11 4.33
N LYS A 116 8.46 9.65 4.25
CA LYS A 116 7.91 10.17 2.98
C LYS A 116 8.74 11.32 2.45
N ARG A 117 9.19 12.21 3.33
CA ARG A 117 10.02 13.35 2.95
C ARG A 117 11.34 12.90 2.35
N PHE A 118 12.01 11.96 2.99
CA PHE A 118 13.26 11.41 2.47
C PHE A 118 13.07 10.68 1.15
N ALA A 119 11.98 9.95 1.01
CA ALA A 119 11.66 9.26 -0.24
C ALA A 119 11.50 10.24 -1.40
N LYS A 120 10.92 11.42 -1.16
CA LYS A 120 10.76 12.44 -2.20
C LYS A 120 12.08 13.09 -2.59
N GLU A 121 13.00 13.20 -1.65
CA GLU A 121 14.28 13.85 -1.87
C GLU A 121 15.30 12.91 -2.50
N ALA A 122 15.10 11.62 -2.36
CA ALA A 122 15.99 10.63 -2.94
C ALA A 122 15.73 10.46 -4.43
#